data_4f75b068064509600f9c411bb6cb061d
#
_entry.id   4f75b068064509600f9c411bb6cb061d
#
_cell.length_a   1.000
_cell.length_b   1.000
_cell.length_c   1.000
_cell.angle_alpha   90.00
_cell.angle_beta   90.00
_cell.angle_gamma   90.00
#
_symmetry.space_group_name_H-M   'P 1'
#
loop_
_entity.id
_entity.type
_entity.pdbx_description
1 polymer ?
#
loop_
_entity_poly.entity_id
_entity_poly.type
_entity_poly.pdbx_seq_one_letter_code
_entity_poly.pdbx_strand_id
1 'polypeptide(L)'
;MNLTKQICHKAAHFDAVAFDVFDTLIKRDVAVPTGLFRLMGDDFYAARIRAEREARAAQSREVTLAEIYARPCLARYDAAAECAAELAACAANKPVLDAVQTLKKQGKRLYYISDMYLPQTQIDAMLRRCGYPCFDGGFVSCTYGVQKRSGRLFKRFLQETGLTAKQLLFIGDSWRADVAGAALAGITAWHLPTPSAPADDAAAFVENRLPQQRSDGEALGFSVLGPLAAAFCQWLHARRAARPEARLYFLARDMYLMRDVYHTLYPQEETGYLQVSRRSLAPAFLAAGDWATVLAALPRQTLTGAQIAEYCGTTCPPELADRQFDLKQPDREALHTFFRQLPRPDAADAVTAYLSAQGIRSGDFLVDIGSGGTTQLLLERLLQFPLHGLQLSADDRLRTRFAPDQTEVFLFDGKPAPRLYWAGQPMLERLLSQDVGATLGYCAEKGGIVRVRTARQPAEPRIAQIQSGVRRFAAAWRDSVLNGQPIPPQRAIAPFLRLVESPTALQLDLLGDLTVEDGGTYPLAAPQHTAHYLIHPRQARRDFAEARWKIGFLQRAVPLPLPYGKLYLKLKK
;
A
#
# COMPACT_ATOMS: atom_id res chain seq x y z
N MET A 1 -16.48 -7.04 24.31
CA MET A 1 -17.75 -6.88 23.53
C MET A 1 -17.46 -5.92 22.39
N ASN A 2 -17.75 -6.28 21.12
CA ASN A 2 -17.51 -5.38 20.00
C ASN A 2 -18.47 -4.17 20.05
N LEU A 3 -18.15 -3.10 19.31
CA LEU A 3 -18.89 -1.83 19.34
C LEU A 3 -20.38 -2.01 18.99
N THR A 4 -20.70 -2.83 17.97
CA THR A 4 -22.09 -3.16 17.60
C THR A 4 -22.90 -3.70 18.77
N LYS A 5 -22.34 -4.68 19.50
CA LYS A 5 -22.99 -5.26 20.69
C LYS A 5 -23.10 -4.26 21.83
N GLN A 6 -22.13 -3.35 21.99
CA GLN A 6 -22.20 -2.28 23.01
C GLN A 6 -23.34 -1.31 22.73
N ILE A 7 -23.50 -0.88 21.45
CA ILE A 7 -24.59 0.00 21.03
C ILE A 7 -25.94 -0.65 21.29
N CYS A 8 -26.13 -1.89 20.83
CA CYS A 8 -27.40 -2.61 21.01
C CYS A 8 -27.73 -2.83 22.50
N HIS A 9 -26.75 -3.15 23.33
CA HIS A 9 -26.94 -3.32 24.77
C HIS A 9 -27.38 -2.01 25.46
N LYS A 10 -26.71 -0.89 25.15
CA LYS A 10 -27.09 0.42 25.70
C LYS A 10 -28.47 0.88 25.24
N ALA A 11 -28.84 0.58 23.98
CA ALA A 11 -30.12 0.93 23.41
C ALA A 11 -31.31 0.07 23.92
N ALA A 12 -31.05 -1.04 24.62
CA ALA A 12 -32.08 -2.01 25.00
C ALA A 12 -33.25 -1.39 25.78
N HIS A 13 -32.96 -0.45 26.70
CA HIS A 13 -33.94 0.16 27.60
C HIS A 13 -34.62 1.44 27.06
N PHE A 14 -34.34 1.84 25.80
CA PHE A 14 -34.89 3.04 25.19
C PHE A 14 -35.84 2.69 24.05
N ASP A 15 -36.90 3.47 23.86
CA ASP A 15 -37.86 3.27 22.76
C ASP A 15 -37.30 3.75 21.42
N ALA A 16 -36.43 4.76 21.48
CA ALA A 16 -35.86 5.38 20.32
C ALA A 16 -34.33 5.59 20.52
N VAL A 17 -33.62 5.56 19.41
CA VAL A 17 -32.17 5.89 19.37
C VAL A 17 -31.94 6.95 18.29
N ALA A 18 -31.25 8.01 18.66
CA ALA A 18 -30.79 9.02 17.71
C ALA A 18 -29.25 9.05 17.67
N PHE A 19 -28.73 9.33 16.49
CA PHE A 19 -27.30 9.33 16.22
C PHE A 19 -26.86 10.69 15.69
N ASP A 20 -25.65 11.12 16.04
CA ASP A 20 -24.95 12.08 15.20
C ASP A 20 -24.59 11.46 13.84
N VAL A 21 -24.32 12.29 12.83
CA VAL A 21 -24.08 11.84 11.47
C VAL A 21 -22.58 11.67 11.19
N PHE A 22 -21.84 12.77 11.20
CA PHE A 22 -20.43 12.77 10.81
C PHE A 22 -19.55 12.23 11.93
N ASP A 23 -18.55 11.43 11.57
CA ASP A 23 -17.67 10.70 12.49
C ASP A 23 -18.38 9.70 13.43
N THR A 24 -19.73 9.67 13.39
CA THR A 24 -20.59 8.71 14.09
C THR A 24 -21.20 7.68 13.13
N LEU A 25 -22.18 8.06 12.30
CA LEU A 25 -22.78 7.19 11.29
C LEU A 25 -21.88 7.06 10.05
N ILE A 26 -21.38 8.15 9.54
CA ILE A 26 -20.54 8.19 8.34
C ILE A 26 -19.19 8.85 8.63
N LYS A 27 -18.18 8.39 7.89
CA LYS A 27 -16.83 8.95 7.87
C LYS A 27 -16.52 9.49 6.48
N ARG A 28 -15.50 10.33 6.36
CA ARG A 28 -14.99 10.84 5.09
C ARG A 28 -13.66 10.19 4.74
N ASP A 29 -13.40 9.99 3.44
CA ASP A 29 -12.12 9.45 2.93
C ASP A 29 -10.96 10.47 3.03
N VAL A 30 -11.19 11.64 3.61
CA VAL A 30 -10.20 12.67 3.87
C VAL A 30 -9.89 12.76 5.36
N ALA A 31 -8.63 13.02 5.71
CA ALA A 31 -8.16 13.08 7.10
C ALA A 31 -8.79 14.25 7.91
N VAL A 32 -9.12 15.34 7.22
CA VAL A 32 -9.81 16.50 7.80
C VAL A 32 -10.99 16.90 6.91
N PRO A 33 -12.15 17.27 7.45
CA PRO A 33 -13.33 17.59 6.65
C PRO A 33 -13.09 18.64 5.56
N THR A 34 -12.31 19.69 5.84
CA THR A 34 -11.96 20.74 4.87
C THR A 34 -10.98 20.25 3.79
N GLY A 35 -10.36 19.09 3.94
CA GLY A 35 -9.53 18.44 2.92
C GLY A 35 -10.32 18.19 1.63
N LEU A 36 -11.61 17.90 1.74
CA LEU A 36 -12.49 17.73 0.59
C LEU A 36 -12.49 18.95 -0.35
N PHE A 37 -12.45 20.15 0.21
CA PHE A 37 -12.41 21.38 -0.60
C PHE A 37 -11.10 21.53 -1.37
N ARG A 38 -9.99 20.99 -0.86
CA ARG A 38 -8.69 20.97 -1.56
C ARG A 38 -8.71 20.04 -2.77
N LEU A 39 -9.48 18.95 -2.71
CA LEU A 39 -9.66 18.06 -3.87
C LEU A 39 -10.35 18.77 -5.04
N MET A 40 -11.13 19.84 -4.75
CA MET A 40 -11.78 20.68 -5.75
C MET A 40 -10.90 21.85 -6.23
N GLY A 41 -9.70 22.01 -5.68
CA GLY A 41 -8.70 23.02 -6.03
C GLY A 41 -8.38 24.00 -4.92
N ASP A 42 -7.14 24.47 -4.87
CA ASP A 42 -6.67 25.38 -3.81
C ASP A 42 -7.40 26.73 -3.82
N ASP A 43 -7.74 27.26 -4.99
CA ASP A 43 -8.55 28.48 -5.11
C ASP A 43 -9.95 28.29 -4.53
N PHE A 44 -10.57 27.13 -4.80
CA PHE A 44 -11.86 26.79 -4.24
C PHE A 44 -11.78 26.66 -2.71
N TYR A 45 -10.77 25.95 -2.21
CA TYR A 45 -10.54 25.81 -0.77
C TYR A 45 -10.49 27.16 -0.06
N ALA A 46 -9.68 28.10 -0.56
CA ALA A 46 -9.53 29.42 0.02
C ALA A 46 -10.85 30.22 -0.01
N ALA A 47 -11.55 30.21 -1.15
CA ALA A 47 -12.83 30.88 -1.32
C ALA A 47 -13.92 30.29 -0.43
N ARG A 48 -13.98 28.94 -0.34
CA ARG A 48 -15.01 28.23 0.42
C ARG A 48 -14.89 28.45 1.94
N ILE A 49 -13.66 28.41 2.48
CA ILE A 49 -13.40 28.71 3.91
C ILE A 49 -13.77 30.16 4.23
N ARG A 50 -13.40 31.08 3.32
CA ARG A 50 -13.74 32.50 3.48
C ARG A 50 -15.25 32.72 3.45
N ALA A 51 -15.96 32.14 2.50
CA ALA A 51 -17.41 32.26 2.34
C ALA A 51 -18.17 31.77 3.57
N GLU A 52 -17.79 30.60 4.13
CA GLU A 52 -18.44 30.08 5.34
C GLU A 52 -18.21 31.00 6.54
N ARG A 53 -16.99 31.50 6.74
CA ARG A 53 -16.67 32.42 7.80
C ARG A 53 -17.50 33.74 7.69
N GLU A 54 -17.60 34.29 6.48
CA GLU A 54 -18.39 35.50 6.22
C GLU A 54 -19.90 35.24 6.40
N ALA A 55 -20.41 34.09 5.99
CA ALA A 55 -21.79 33.72 6.18
C ALA A 55 -22.14 33.58 7.67
N ARG A 56 -21.29 32.91 8.45
CA ARG A 56 -21.46 32.72 9.91
C ARG A 56 -21.32 34.04 10.68
N ALA A 57 -20.44 34.93 10.23
CA ALA A 57 -20.29 36.26 10.87
C ALA A 57 -21.50 37.19 10.64
N ALA A 58 -22.20 37.00 9.51
CA ALA A 58 -23.35 37.82 9.15
C ALA A 58 -24.66 37.43 9.87
N GLN A 59 -24.67 36.32 10.59
CA GLN A 59 -25.90 35.76 11.17
C GLN A 59 -25.67 35.26 12.60
N SER A 60 -26.71 35.35 13.45
CA SER A 60 -26.72 34.79 14.81
C SER A 60 -27.25 33.36 14.88
N ARG A 61 -27.60 32.77 13.76
CA ARG A 61 -28.13 31.38 13.62
C ARG A 61 -27.20 30.50 12.78
N GLU A 62 -27.50 29.22 12.73
CA GLU A 62 -26.80 28.31 11.86
C GLU A 62 -27.06 28.65 10.38
N VAL A 63 -26.03 28.53 9.56
CA VAL A 63 -26.06 28.89 8.15
C VAL A 63 -26.40 27.68 7.27
N THR A 64 -27.00 27.95 6.12
CA THR A 64 -27.26 26.95 5.08
C THR A 64 -26.18 26.97 4.01
N LEU A 65 -26.05 25.89 3.25
CA LEU A 65 -25.17 25.83 2.08
C LEU A 65 -25.47 26.95 1.08
N ALA A 66 -26.77 27.25 0.84
CA ALA A 66 -27.19 28.30 -0.07
C ALA A 66 -26.70 29.68 0.37
N GLU A 67 -26.72 30.00 1.67
CA GLU A 67 -26.20 31.25 2.21
C GLU A 67 -24.67 31.37 2.13
N ILE A 68 -23.96 30.25 2.23
CA ILE A 68 -22.51 30.19 2.00
C ILE A 68 -22.21 30.50 0.53
N TYR A 69 -22.94 29.87 -0.40
CA TYR A 69 -22.74 30.06 -1.84
C TYR A 69 -23.27 31.41 -2.37
N ALA A 70 -24.11 32.08 -1.61
CA ALA A 70 -24.51 33.47 -1.93
C ALA A 70 -23.37 34.50 -1.75
N ARG A 71 -22.22 34.11 -1.21
CA ARG A 71 -21.07 35.02 -1.04
C ARG A 71 -20.34 35.25 -2.37
N PRO A 72 -19.95 36.50 -2.70
CA PRO A 72 -19.35 36.83 -4.01
C PRO A 72 -18.11 36.01 -4.35
N CYS A 73 -17.31 35.60 -3.37
CA CYS A 73 -16.11 34.78 -3.61
C CYS A 73 -16.42 33.36 -4.13
N LEU A 74 -17.67 32.90 -4.03
CA LEU A 74 -18.10 31.62 -4.60
C LEU A 74 -18.94 31.75 -5.87
N ALA A 75 -19.16 32.93 -6.42
CA ALA A 75 -20.04 33.16 -7.56
C ALA A 75 -19.71 32.32 -8.82
N ARG A 76 -18.46 31.89 -8.97
CA ARG A 76 -18.00 31.03 -10.10
C ARG A 76 -18.08 29.52 -9.83
N TYR A 77 -18.48 29.12 -8.63
CA TYR A 77 -18.50 27.73 -8.20
C TYR A 77 -19.93 27.23 -7.99
N ASP A 78 -20.13 25.93 -8.23
CA ASP A 78 -21.42 25.30 -8.09
C ASP A 78 -21.51 24.50 -6.78
N ALA A 79 -22.54 24.76 -5.99
CA ALA A 79 -22.85 24.03 -4.76
C ALA A 79 -23.13 22.55 -5.03
N ALA A 80 -23.67 22.19 -6.20
CA ALA A 80 -23.92 20.80 -6.57
C ALA A 80 -22.62 19.99 -6.68
N ALA A 81 -21.51 20.62 -7.12
CA ALA A 81 -20.20 19.97 -7.16
C ALA A 81 -19.69 19.63 -5.75
N GLU A 82 -19.85 20.53 -4.76
CA GLU A 82 -19.51 20.23 -3.35
C GLU A 82 -20.39 19.09 -2.81
N CYS A 83 -21.70 19.12 -3.05
CA CYS A 83 -22.61 18.06 -2.65
C CYS A 83 -22.24 16.70 -3.26
N ALA A 84 -21.86 16.67 -4.53
CA ALA A 84 -21.40 15.45 -5.21
C ALA A 84 -20.09 14.91 -4.60
N ALA A 85 -19.14 15.79 -4.31
CA ALA A 85 -17.87 15.42 -3.67
C ALA A 85 -18.09 14.88 -2.25
N GLU A 86 -18.93 15.53 -1.43
CA GLU A 86 -19.32 15.05 -0.10
C GLU A 86 -19.99 13.66 -0.17
N LEU A 87 -20.91 13.48 -1.11
CA LEU A 87 -21.58 12.19 -1.32
C LEU A 87 -20.58 11.10 -1.71
N ALA A 88 -19.64 11.41 -2.62
CA ALA A 88 -18.65 10.45 -3.11
C ALA A 88 -17.61 10.08 -2.02
N ALA A 89 -17.23 11.04 -1.18
CA ALA A 89 -16.23 10.86 -0.13
C ALA A 89 -16.76 10.10 1.10
N CYS A 90 -18.08 9.96 1.28
CA CYS A 90 -18.62 9.33 2.48
C CYS A 90 -18.51 7.80 2.46
N ALA A 91 -18.27 7.23 3.63
CA ALA A 91 -18.24 5.79 3.90
C ALA A 91 -19.00 5.49 5.20
N ALA A 92 -19.62 4.33 5.30
CA ALA A 92 -20.29 3.91 6.53
C ALA A 92 -19.29 3.65 7.66
N ASN A 93 -19.62 4.06 8.88
CA ASN A 93 -19.00 3.51 10.08
C ASN A 93 -19.58 2.11 10.32
N LYS A 94 -18.88 1.09 9.81
CA LYS A 94 -19.40 -0.28 9.71
C LYS A 94 -19.97 -0.86 11.01
N PRO A 95 -19.28 -0.79 12.18
CA PRO A 95 -19.85 -1.27 13.44
C PRO A 95 -21.14 -0.58 13.85
N VAL A 96 -21.27 0.72 13.50
CA VAL A 96 -22.49 1.50 13.79
C VAL A 96 -23.58 1.15 12.80
N LEU A 97 -23.27 0.95 11.51
CA LEU A 97 -24.22 0.46 10.51
C LEU A 97 -24.83 -0.88 10.93
N ASP A 98 -24.00 -1.84 11.35
CA ASP A 98 -24.48 -3.16 11.81
C ASP A 98 -25.40 -3.03 13.04
N ALA A 99 -25.09 -2.10 13.96
CA ALA A 99 -25.93 -1.81 15.11
C ALA A 99 -27.27 -1.19 14.70
N VAL A 100 -27.26 -0.18 13.82
CA VAL A 100 -28.47 0.48 13.30
C VAL A 100 -29.38 -0.52 12.60
N GLN A 101 -28.85 -1.40 11.76
CA GLN A 101 -29.61 -2.45 11.09
C GLN A 101 -30.22 -3.44 12.11
N THR A 102 -29.47 -3.80 13.16
CA THR A 102 -29.96 -4.67 14.23
C THR A 102 -31.09 -4.01 15.01
N LEU A 103 -30.92 -2.75 15.41
CA LEU A 103 -31.93 -1.98 16.14
C LEU A 103 -33.22 -1.78 15.32
N LYS A 104 -33.09 -1.54 14.00
CA LYS A 104 -34.25 -1.44 13.10
C LYS A 104 -35.02 -2.75 13.04
N LYS A 105 -34.33 -3.91 12.95
CA LYS A 105 -34.99 -5.25 13.00
C LYS A 105 -35.70 -5.51 14.34
N GLN A 106 -35.20 -4.90 15.42
CA GLN A 106 -35.83 -4.98 16.75
C GLN A 106 -37.04 -4.03 16.92
N GLY A 107 -37.39 -3.26 15.89
CA GLY A 107 -38.53 -2.33 15.92
C GLY A 107 -38.23 -1.01 16.65
N LYS A 108 -36.98 -0.68 16.93
CA LYS A 108 -36.61 0.61 17.55
C LYS A 108 -36.87 1.75 16.57
N ARG A 109 -37.35 2.90 17.05
CA ARG A 109 -37.40 4.13 16.27
C ARG A 109 -36.01 4.72 16.17
N LEU A 110 -35.59 5.06 14.96
CA LEU A 110 -34.22 5.50 14.66
C LEU A 110 -34.24 6.89 14.04
N TYR A 111 -33.46 7.80 14.62
CA TYR A 111 -33.33 9.18 14.19
C TYR A 111 -31.89 9.58 14.00
N TYR A 112 -31.63 10.67 13.27
CA TYR A 112 -30.34 11.33 13.30
C TYR A 112 -30.50 12.84 13.61
N ILE A 113 -29.49 13.41 14.31
CA ILE A 113 -29.46 14.83 14.68
C ILE A 113 -28.04 15.35 14.40
N SER A 114 -27.91 16.31 13.46
CA SER A 114 -26.62 16.76 12.95
C SER A 114 -26.47 18.27 12.97
N ASP A 115 -25.32 18.76 13.43
CA ASP A 115 -24.91 20.16 13.23
C ASP A 115 -24.20 20.27 11.89
N MET A 116 -24.91 20.71 10.83
CA MET A 116 -24.39 20.76 9.47
C MET A 116 -25.11 21.84 8.63
N TYR A 117 -24.37 22.44 7.69
CA TYR A 117 -24.90 23.40 6.71
C TYR A 117 -25.49 22.72 5.47
N LEU A 118 -25.25 21.44 5.25
CA LEU A 118 -25.84 20.67 4.14
C LEU A 118 -27.35 20.45 4.38
N PRO A 119 -28.17 20.51 3.33
CA PRO A 119 -29.60 20.24 3.47
C PRO A 119 -29.85 18.79 3.88
N GLN A 120 -30.98 18.56 4.56
CA GLN A 120 -31.37 17.23 5.03
C GLN A 120 -31.41 16.19 3.89
N THR A 121 -31.91 16.58 2.70
CA THR A 121 -31.95 15.71 1.52
C THR A 121 -30.57 15.18 1.09
N GLN A 122 -29.53 16.00 1.26
CA GLN A 122 -28.15 15.60 0.99
C GLN A 122 -27.67 14.58 2.02
N ILE A 123 -27.95 14.79 3.31
CA ILE A 123 -27.60 13.86 4.38
C ILE A 123 -28.31 12.52 4.19
N ASP A 124 -29.60 12.54 3.85
CA ASP A 124 -30.37 11.34 3.54
C ASP A 124 -29.78 10.56 2.35
N ALA A 125 -29.29 11.26 1.31
CA ALA A 125 -28.62 10.64 0.18
C ALA A 125 -27.29 9.99 0.59
N MET A 126 -26.49 10.66 1.47
CA MET A 126 -25.24 10.13 1.99
C MET A 126 -25.47 8.88 2.86
N LEU A 127 -26.46 8.90 3.74
CA LEU A 127 -26.82 7.75 4.58
C LEU A 127 -27.29 6.56 3.73
N ARG A 128 -28.16 6.79 2.73
CA ARG A 128 -28.58 5.74 1.78
C ARG A 128 -27.41 5.15 1.01
N ARG A 129 -26.53 5.99 0.47
CA ARG A 129 -25.31 5.53 -0.21
C ARG A 129 -24.45 4.65 0.68
N CYS A 130 -24.38 4.96 1.97
CA CYS A 130 -23.63 4.19 2.96
C CYS A 130 -24.37 2.91 3.42
N GLY A 131 -25.56 2.60 2.90
CA GLY A 131 -26.32 1.38 3.20
C GLY A 131 -27.11 1.44 4.51
N TYR A 132 -27.34 2.64 5.06
CA TYR A 132 -28.21 2.78 6.21
C TYR A 132 -29.68 2.59 5.82
N PRO A 133 -30.50 1.94 6.67
CA PRO A 133 -31.95 1.88 6.47
C PRO A 133 -32.57 3.28 6.58
N CYS A 134 -33.79 3.44 6.11
CA CYS A 134 -34.53 4.69 6.33
C CYS A 134 -34.69 4.96 7.83
N PHE A 135 -34.27 6.15 8.24
CA PHE A 135 -34.52 6.69 9.56
C PHE A 135 -35.98 7.16 9.68
N ASP A 136 -36.52 7.15 10.88
CA ASP A 136 -37.88 7.62 11.15
C ASP A 136 -37.97 9.16 11.17
N GLY A 137 -36.82 9.85 11.15
CA GLY A 137 -36.67 11.31 10.96
C GLY A 137 -35.24 11.80 11.08
N GLY A 138 -34.99 12.95 10.48
CA GLY A 138 -33.69 13.63 10.50
C GLY A 138 -33.81 15.08 10.93
N PHE A 139 -32.90 15.54 11.78
CA PHE A 139 -32.89 16.91 12.32
C PHE A 139 -31.53 17.56 12.07
N VAL A 140 -31.49 18.55 11.20
CA VAL A 140 -30.26 19.22 10.79
C VAL A 140 -30.26 20.68 11.24
N SER A 141 -29.20 21.11 11.87
CA SER A 141 -29.10 22.46 12.49
C SER A 141 -29.41 23.60 11.53
N CYS A 142 -28.99 23.52 10.27
CA CYS A 142 -29.25 24.58 9.28
C CYS A 142 -30.73 24.71 8.93
N THR A 143 -31.54 23.65 9.03
CA THR A 143 -32.99 23.68 8.80
C THR A 143 -33.72 24.44 9.92
N TYR A 144 -33.25 24.28 11.15
CA TYR A 144 -33.89 24.86 12.33
C TYR A 144 -33.21 26.15 12.83
N GLY A 145 -32.07 26.51 12.29
CA GLY A 145 -31.28 27.66 12.70
C GLY A 145 -30.67 27.56 14.12
N VAL A 146 -30.62 26.36 14.70
CA VAL A 146 -30.14 26.09 16.06
C VAL A 146 -29.21 24.88 16.11
N GLN A 147 -28.28 24.89 17.05
CA GLN A 147 -27.25 23.85 17.18
C GLN A 147 -27.52 22.90 18.35
N LYS A 148 -26.95 21.69 18.28
CA LYS A 148 -26.93 20.67 19.35
C LYS A 148 -26.28 21.22 20.62
N ARG A 149 -25.15 21.91 20.48
CA ARG A 149 -24.37 22.46 21.61
C ARG A 149 -25.18 23.30 22.58
N SER A 150 -26.19 24.03 22.10
CA SER A 150 -27.08 24.83 22.94
C SER A 150 -28.24 24.05 23.57
N GLY A 151 -28.38 22.78 23.28
CA GLY A 151 -29.51 21.92 23.64
C GLY A 151 -30.79 22.23 22.85
N ARG A 152 -30.82 23.34 22.06
CA ARG A 152 -32.04 23.81 21.38
C ARG A 152 -32.48 22.86 20.27
N LEU A 153 -31.55 22.27 19.51
CA LEU A 153 -31.90 21.32 18.47
C LEU A 153 -32.50 20.05 19.08
N PHE A 154 -31.99 19.58 20.20
CA PHE A 154 -32.56 18.44 20.94
C PHE A 154 -33.97 18.74 21.48
N LYS A 155 -34.19 19.94 22.02
CA LYS A 155 -35.54 20.34 22.48
C LYS A 155 -36.52 20.38 21.30
N ARG A 156 -36.09 20.91 20.15
CA ARG A 156 -36.91 20.91 18.92
C ARG A 156 -37.25 19.52 18.46
N PHE A 157 -36.27 18.60 18.47
CA PHE A 157 -36.46 17.19 18.18
C PHE A 157 -37.56 16.55 19.08
N LEU A 158 -37.45 16.74 20.41
CA LEU A 158 -38.46 16.18 21.33
C LEU A 158 -39.87 16.75 21.08
N GLN A 159 -39.95 18.05 20.78
CA GLN A 159 -41.24 18.71 20.48
C GLN A 159 -41.91 18.13 19.21
N GLU A 160 -41.16 17.90 18.14
CA GLU A 160 -41.68 17.43 16.86
C GLU A 160 -41.98 15.92 16.85
N THR A 161 -41.17 15.13 17.58
CA THR A 161 -41.37 13.67 17.62
C THR A 161 -42.37 13.20 18.69
N GLY A 162 -42.73 14.07 19.63
CA GLY A 162 -43.55 13.71 20.80
C GLY A 162 -42.83 12.78 21.80
N LEU A 163 -41.55 12.52 21.62
CA LEU A 163 -40.75 11.70 22.54
C LEU A 163 -40.43 12.46 23.82
N THR A 164 -40.43 11.75 24.94
CA THR A 164 -39.84 12.26 26.19
C THR A 164 -38.36 12.01 26.20
N ALA A 165 -37.60 12.82 26.90
CA ALA A 165 -36.16 12.67 27.00
C ALA A 165 -35.74 11.30 27.58
N LYS A 166 -36.55 10.69 28.43
CA LYS A 166 -36.25 9.36 29.04
C LYS A 166 -36.41 8.20 28.04
N GLN A 167 -37.18 8.38 26.97
CA GLN A 167 -37.39 7.36 25.93
C GLN A 167 -36.27 7.32 24.88
N LEU A 168 -35.37 8.31 24.88
CA LEU A 168 -34.36 8.50 23.86
C LEU A 168 -32.96 8.27 24.40
N LEU A 169 -32.18 7.44 23.67
CA LEU A 169 -30.72 7.40 23.76
C LEU A 169 -30.14 8.20 22.60
N PHE A 170 -29.26 9.15 22.86
CA PHE A 170 -28.47 9.81 21.84
C PHE A 170 -27.05 9.24 21.80
N ILE A 171 -26.48 9.03 20.60
CA ILE A 171 -25.13 8.50 20.40
C ILE A 171 -24.37 9.44 19.46
N GLY A 172 -23.22 9.96 19.91
CA GLY A 172 -22.39 10.86 19.11
C GLY A 172 -20.96 10.92 19.62
N ASP A 173 -20.07 11.52 18.83
CA ASP A 173 -18.63 11.56 19.09
C ASP A 173 -18.14 12.83 19.80
N SER A 174 -18.96 13.89 19.83
CA SER A 174 -18.58 15.17 20.41
C SER A 174 -19.05 15.32 21.87
N TRP A 175 -18.12 15.43 22.83
CA TRP A 175 -18.49 15.72 24.22
C TRP A 175 -19.32 16.99 24.37
N ARG A 176 -18.98 18.06 23.63
CA ARG A 176 -19.65 19.37 23.78
C ARG A 176 -21.00 19.42 23.08
N ALA A 177 -21.05 18.98 21.84
CA ALA A 177 -22.29 19.06 21.04
C ALA A 177 -23.25 17.93 21.38
N ASP A 178 -22.75 16.71 21.54
CA ASP A 178 -23.58 15.51 21.62
C ASP A 178 -23.92 15.15 23.07
N VAL A 179 -22.93 15.09 23.96
CA VAL A 179 -23.18 14.69 25.35
C VAL A 179 -23.71 15.85 26.17
N ALA A 180 -22.98 16.96 26.25
CA ALA A 180 -23.41 18.10 27.03
C ALA A 180 -24.67 18.77 26.45
N GLY A 181 -24.77 18.88 25.11
CA GLY A 181 -25.95 19.43 24.44
C GLY A 181 -27.21 18.58 24.68
N ALA A 182 -27.14 17.26 24.62
CA ALA A 182 -28.25 16.34 24.93
C ALA A 182 -28.67 16.45 26.41
N ALA A 183 -27.70 16.55 27.33
CA ALA A 183 -27.95 16.72 28.77
C ALA A 183 -28.73 18.00 29.07
N LEU A 184 -28.51 19.10 28.34
CA LEU A 184 -29.30 20.35 28.47
C LEU A 184 -30.77 20.19 28.07
N ALA A 185 -31.11 19.12 27.36
CA ALA A 185 -32.48 18.72 27.02
C ALA A 185 -32.99 17.54 27.87
N GLY A 186 -32.22 17.07 28.86
CA GLY A 186 -32.54 15.94 29.72
C GLY A 186 -32.40 14.57 29.05
N ILE A 187 -31.79 14.50 27.87
CA ILE A 187 -31.62 13.26 27.09
C ILE A 187 -30.38 12.51 27.57
N THR A 188 -30.51 11.20 27.74
CA THR A 188 -29.37 10.31 27.99
C THR A 188 -28.52 10.21 26.74
N ALA A 189 -27.24 10.57 26.84
CA ALA A 189 -26.29 10.47 25.74
C ALA A 189 -25.15 9.50 26.06
N TRP A 190 -24.68 8.79 25.03
CA TRP A 190 -23.48 7.99 25.08
C TRP A 190 -22.42 8.53 24.12
N HIS A 191 -21.28 8.87 24.68
CA HIS A 191 -20.13 9.29 23.90
C HIS A 191 -19.53 8.10 23.16
N LEU A 192 -19.52 8.17 21.85
CA LEU A 192 -18.85 7.21 20.99
C LEU A 192 -17.38 7.62 20.84
N PRO A 193 -16.42 6.82 21.39
CA PRO A 193 -15.02 7.19 21.27
C PRO A 193 -14.59 7.17 19.79
N THR A 194 -14.13 8.30 19.31
CA THR A 194 -13.50 8.38 17.97
C THR A 194 -12.04 7.94 18.09
N PRO A 195 -11.54 7.08 17.21
CA PRO A 195 -10.11 6.84 17.09
C PRO A 195 -9.34 8.15 16.87
N SER A 196 -8.05 8.16 17.13
CA SER A 196 -7.22 9.32 16.75
C SER A 196 -7.38 9.63 15.26
N ALA A 197 -7.42 10.93 14.93
CA ALA A 197 -7.56 11.36 13.54
C ALA A 197 -6.52 10.64 12.63
N PRO A 198 -6.92 10.24 11.42
CA PRO A 198 -6.01 9.64 10.45
C PRO A 198 -4.82 10.56 10.15
N ALA A 199 -3.66 9.98 9.91
CA ALA A 199 -2.43 10.75 9.67
C ALA A 199 -2.46 11.54 8.34
N ASP A 200 -3.24 11.07 7.38
CA ASP A 200 -3.42 11.64 6.04
C ASP A 200 -4.63 10.99 5.34
N ASP A 201 -4.95 11.47 4.13
CA ASP A 201 -6.11 10.98 3.36
C ASP A 201 -5.97 9.51 2.96
N ALA A 202 -4.77 9.02 2.68
CA ALA A 202 -4.57 7.60 2.38
C ALA A 202 -4.86 6.71 3.60
N ALA A 203 -4.50 7.16 4.80
CA ALA A 203 -4.83 6.46 6.05
C ALA A 203 -6.33 6.48 6.34
N ALA A 204 -7.01 7.61 6.12
CA ALA A 204 -8.46 7.73 6.24
C ALA A 204 -9.16 6.78 5.26
N PHE A 205 -8.71 6.77 4.01
CA PHE A 205 -9.22 5.88 2.98
C PHE A 205 -9.07 4.40 3.34
N VAL A 206 -7.88 4.00 3.80
CA VAL A 206 -7.62 2.61 4.25
C VAL A 206 -8.59 2.22 5.35
N GLU A 207 -8.76 3.05 6.38
CA GLU A 207 -9.66 2.77 7.50
C GLU A 207 -11.12 2.61 7.04
N ASN A 208 -11.57 3.49 6.15
CA ASN A 208 -12.96 3.57 5.73
C ASN A 208 -13.33 2.53 4.65
N ARG A 209 -12.40 2.19 3.76
CA ARG A 209 -12.64 1.36 2.58
C ARG A 209 -12.14 -0.07 2.70
N LEU A 210 -11.48 -0.42 3.80
CA LEU A 210 -11.06 -1.81 4.03
C LEU A 210 -12.28 -2.75 3.92
N PRO A 211 -12.28 -3.73 2.98
CA PRO A 211 -13.43 -4.59 2.77
C PRO A 211 -13.78 -5.42 4.01
N GLN A 212 -15.06 -5.62 4.28
CA GLN A 212 -15.51 -6.43 5.42
C GLN A 212 -15.24 -7.93 5.19
N GLN A 213 -15.66 -8.44 4.03
CA GLN A 213 -15.38 -9.82 3.63
C GLN A 213 -13.99 -9.89 2.99
N ARG A 214 -13.03 -10.35 3.76
CA ARG A 214 -11.64 -10.46 3.38
C ARG A 214 -10.91 -11.49 4.24
N SER A 215 -9.83 -12.06 3.70
CA SER A 215 -8.83 -12.77 4.50
C SER A 215 -7.88 -11.80 5.21
N ASP A 216 -7.12 -12.30 6.18
CA ASP A 216 -6.09 -11.52 6.86
C ASP A 216 -4.98 -11.09 5.89
N GLY A 217 -4.65 -11.94 4.90
CA GLY A 217 -3.74 -11.60 3.82
C GLY A 217 -4.25 -10.42 2.99
N GLU A 218 -5.52 -10.42 2.59
CA GLU A 218 -6.13 -9.31 1.87
C GLU A 218 -6.15 -8.02 2.72
N ALA A 219 -6.43 -8.13 4.02
CA ALA A 219 -6.39 -6.97 4.92
C ALA A 219 -4.98 -6.36 4.97
N LEU A 220 -3.94 -7.19 5.09
CA LEU A 220 -2.55 -6.74 5.08
C LEU A 220 -2.18 -6.11 3.73
N GLY A 221 -2.52 -6.75 2.62
CA GLY A 221 -2.27 -6.22 1.29
C GLY A 221 -2.93 -4.87 1.07
N PHE A 222 -4.21 -4.73 1.41
CA PHE A 222 -4.97 -3.49 1.27
C PHE A 222 -4.39 -2.35 2.12
N SER A 223 -4.09 -2.63 3.40
CA SER A 223 -3.76 -1.58 4.37
C SER A 223 -2.26 -1.24 4.43
N VAL A 224 -1.37 -2.18 4.09
CA VAL A 224 0.08 -2.00 4.24
C VAL A 224 0.77 -1.73 2.90
N LEU A 225 0.47 -2.54 1.88
CA LEU A 225 1.14 -2.46 0.57
C LEU A 225 0.35 -1.66 -0.46
N GLY A 226 -0.98 -1.60 -0.33
CA GLY A 226 -1.85 -0.88 -1.27
C GLY A 226 -1.46 0.58 -1.46
N PRO A 227 -1.30 1.39 -0.38
CA PRO A 227 -0.84 2.77 -0.49
C PRO A 227 0.53 2.92 -1.16
N LEU A 228 1.48 2.02 -0.85
CA LEU A 228 2.81 2.02 -1.46
C LEU A 228 2.76 1.75 -2.97
N ALA A 229 2.01 0.72 -3.36
CA ALA A 229 1.88 0.33 -4.76
C ALA A 229 1.17 1.42 -5.59
N ALA A 230 0.08 2.00 -5.07
CA ALA A 230 -0.62 3.08 -5.74
C ALA A 230 0.27 4.33 -5.88
N ALA A 231 0.96 4.73 -4.82
CA ALA A 231 1.86 5.89 -4.83
C ALA A 231 3.02 5.73 -5.83
N PHE A 232 3.63 4.55 -5.87
CA PHE A 232 4.70 4.25 -6.83
C PHE A 232 4.16 4.30 -8.26
N CYS A 233 3.01 3.69 -8.53
CA CYS A 233 2.39 3.73 -9.86
C CYS A 233 1.97 5.15 -10.29
N GLN A 234 1.47 5.99 -9.37
CA GLN A 234 1.21 7.40 -9.64
C GLN A 234 2.48 8.16 -10.03
N TRP A 235 3.57 7.88 -9.32
CA TRP A 235 4.88 8.47 -9.63
C TRP A 235 5.40 8.01 -11.00
N LEU A 236 5.27 6.71 -11.34
CA LEU A 236 5.61 6.18 -12.67
C LEU A 236 4.81 6.86 -13.78
N HIS A 237 3.50 7.01 -13.58
CA HIS A 237 2.61 7.70 -14.53
C HIS A 237 3.05 9.13 -14.78
N ALA A 238 3.41 9.89 -13.74
CA ALA A 238 3.90 11.25 -13.89
C ALA A 238 5.20 11.32 -14.71
N ARG A 239 6.12 10.34 -14.58
CA ARG A 239 7.34 10.24 -15.40
C ARG A 239 7.02 9.89 -16.84
N ARG A 240 6.10 8.93 -17.02
CA ARG A 240 5.61 8.54 -18.35
C ARG A 240 4.92 9.71 -19.06
N ALA A 241 4.09 10.48 -18.36
CA ALA A 241 3.42 11.66 -18.91
C ALA A 241 4.42 12.77 -19.35
N ALA A 242 5.56 12.89 -18.65
CA ALA A 242 6.63 13.83 -19.02
C ALA A 242 7.45 13.39 -20.25
N ARG A 243 7.43 12.09 -20.61
CA ARG A 243 8.12 11.50 -21.79
C ARG A 243 7.17 10.54 -22.52
N PRO A 244 6.20 11.06 -23.30
CA PRO A 244 5.14 10.25 -23.91
C PRO A 244 5.62 9.18 -24.90
N GLU A 245 6.80 9.36 -25.49
CA GLU A 245 7.43 8.43 -26.44
C GLU A 245 8.07 7.21 -25.76
N ALA A 246 8.48 7.32 -24.48
CA ALA A 246 9.13 6.25 -23.76
C ALA A 246 8.12 5.25 -23.18
N ARG A 247 8.39 3.96 -23.29
CA ARG A 247 7.58 2.88 -22.71
C ARG A 247 8.08 2.49 -21.34
N LEU A 248 7.17 2.03 -20.47
CA LEU A 248 7.49 1.44 -19.18
C LEU A 248 7.68 -0.07 -19.33
N TYR A 249 8.86 -0.57 -18.98
CA TYR A 249 9.15 -2.00 -18.91
C TYR A 249 9.35 -2.41 -17.45
N PHE A 250 8.43 -3.21 -16.92
CA PHE A 250 8.49 -3.74 -15.56
C PHE A 250 9.39 -4.98 -15.53
N LEU A 251 10.39 -5.00 -14.66
CA LEU A 251 11.27 -6.16 -14.52
C LEU A 251 10.59 -7.30 -13.77
N ALA A 252 10.62 -8.49 -14.35
CA ALA A 252 10.24 -9.70 -13.65
C ALA A 252 11.33 -10.03 -12.60
N ARG A 253 10.94 -10.66 -11.52
CA ARG A 253 9.59 -11.04 -11.04
C ARG A 253 9.02 -9.99 -10.09
N ASP A 254 9.87 -9.13 -9.57
CA ASP A 254 9.59 -8.28 -8.41
C ASP A 254 8.63 -7.12 -8.72
N MET A 255 8.53 -6.74 -10.00
CA MET A 255 7.59 -5.70 -10.43
C MET A 255 6.27 -6.25 -11.02
N TYR A 256 5.99 -7.54 -10.87
CA TYR A 256 4.75 -8.16 -11.36
C TYR A 256 3.49 -7.47 -10.81
N LEU A 257 3.40 -7.39 -9.48
CA LEU A 257 2.24 -6.78 -8.82
C LEU A 257 2.14 -5.28 -9.14
N MET A 258 3.27 -4.57 -9.24
CA MET A 258 3.28 -3.15 -9.58
C MET A 258 2.73 -2.89 -10.98
N ARG A 259 3.03 -3.76 -11.96
CA ARG A 259 2.45 -3.70 -13.30
C ARG A 259 0.93 -3.90 -13.27
N ASP A 260 0.42 -4.87 -12.50
CA ASP A 260 -1.03 -5.09 -12.36
C ASP A 260 -1.73 -3.88 -11.74
N VAL A 261 -1.13 -3.28 -10.72
CA VAL A 261 -1.63 -2.05 -10.07
C VAL A 261 -1.60 -0.88 -11.05
N TYR A 262 -0.52 -0.75 -11.83
CA TYR A 262 -0.41 0.29 -12.86
C TYR A 262 -1.53 0.19 -13.89
N HIS A 263 -1.79 -1.00 -14.44
CA HIS A 263 -2.90 -1.22 -15.37
C HIS A 263 -4.28 -1.02 -14.74
N THR A 264 -4.41 -1.27 -13.44
CA THR A 264 -5.65 -0.98 -12.71
C THR A 264 -5.90 0.53 -12.63
N LEU A 265 -4.87 1.34 -12.36
CA LEU A 265 -4.98 2.79 -12.25
C LEU A 265 -5.01 3.49 -13.62
N TYR A 266 -4.27 2.97 -14.60
CA TYR A 266 -4.08 3.56 -15.93
C TYR A 266 -4.32 2.53 -17.05
N PRO A 267 -5.56 2.05 -17.23
CA PRO A 267 -5.86 0.91 -18.12
C PRO A 267 -5.63 1.18 -19.60
N GLN A 268 -5.46 2.46 -20.00
CA GLN A 268 -5.22 2.85 -21.40
C GLN A 268 -3.73 2.88 -21.77
N GLU A 269 -2.84 2.67 -20.78
CA GLU A 269 -1.39 2.75 -21.02
C GLU A 269 -0.80 1.35 -21.23
N GLU A 270 -0.13 1.18 -22.36
CA GLU A 270 0.62 -0.04 -22.64
C GLU A 270 1.95 -0.08 -21.88
N THR A 271 2.30 -1.23 -21.37
CA THR A 271 3.58 -1.48 -20.67
C THR A 271 4.20 -2.81 -21.12
N GLY A 272 5.51 -2.91 -21.03
CA GLY A 272 6.24 -4.16 -21.19
C GLY A 272 6.45 -4.90 -19.87
N TYR A 273 6.66 -6.22 -19.94
CA TYR A 273 7.08 -7.04 -18.81
C TYR A 273 8.29 -7.88 -19.21
N LEU A 274 9.47 -7.50 -18.70
CA LEU A 274 10.72 -8.14 -19.08
C LEU A 274 11.05 -9.28 -18.12
N GLN A 275 10.94 -10.50 -18.62
CA GLN A 275 11.36 -11.70 -17.88
C GLN A 275 12.87 -11.90 -18.03
N VAL A 276 13.64 -11.09 -17.30
CA VAL A 276 15.10 -11.11 -17.30
C VAL A 276 15.63 -11.32 -15.88
N SER A 277 16.81 -11.90 -15.79
CA SER A 277 17.60 -12.01 -14.56
C SER A 277 19.08 -11.92 -14.90
N ARG A 278 19.93 -11.69 -13.92
CA ARG A 278 21.38 -11.76 -14.13
C ARG A 278 21.81 -13.09 -14.74
N ARG A 279 21.23 -14.19 -14.28
CA ARG A 279 21.50 -15.56 -14.80
C ARG A 279 21.08 -15.70 -16.26
N SER A 280 19.87 -15.24 -16.60
CA SER A 280 19.36 -15.41 -17.97
C SER A 280 20.11 -14.58 -19.01
N LEU A 281 20.84 -13.53 -18.61
CA LEU A 281 21.63 -12.68 -19.50
C LEU A 281 23.10 -13.14 -19.61
N ALA A 282 23.61 -13.88 -18.62
CA ALA A 282 25.02 -14.31 -18.56
C ALA A 282 25.52 -15.07 -19.82
N PRO A 283 24.71 -15.94 -20.48
CA PRO A 283 25.14 -16.64 -21.69
C PRO A 283 25.60 -15.71 -22.82
N ALA A 284 24.91 -14.59 -23.04
CA ALA A 284 25.26 -13.65 -24.11
C ALA A 284 26.62 -12.98 -23.85
N PHE A 285 26.94 -12.65 -22.60
CA PHE A 285 28.23 -12.07 -22.24
C PHE A 285 29.37 -13.07 -22.34
N LEU A 286 29.14 -14.34 -21.93
CA LEU A 286 30.14 -15.38 -22.10
C LEU A 286 30.44 -15.61 -23.58
N ALA A 287 29.42 -15.66 -24.43
CA ALA A 287 29.59 -15.83 -25.88
C ALA A 287 30.34 -14.65 -26.53
N ALA A 288 30.15 -13.44 -26.00
CA ALA A 288 30.85 -12.23 -26.46
C ALA A 288 32.27 -12.08 -25.90
N GLY A 289 32.71 -12.95 -24.98
CA GLY A 289 34.02 -12.85 -24.32
C GLY A 289 34.11 -11.70 -23.31
N ASP A 290 32.98 -11.10 -22.89
CA ASP A 290 32.94 -10.06 -21.85
C ASP A 290 32.92 -10.70 -20.45
N TRP A 291 34.03 -11.28 -20.06
CA TRP A 291 34.18 -12.02 -18.81
C TRP A 291 34.05 -11.13 -17.56
N ALA A 292 34.37 -9.84 -17.66
CA ALA A 292 34.17 -8.89 -16.58
C ALA A 292 32.67 -8.73 -16.26
N THR A 293 31.82 -8.70 -17.29
CA THR A 293 30.38 -8.62 -17.11
C THR A 293 29.79 -9.97 -16.68
N VAL A 294 30.31 -11.10 -17.17
CA VAL A 294 29.94 -12.43 -16.63
C VAL A 294 30.18 -12.48 -15.14
N LEU A 295 31.37 -12.06 -14.67
CA LEU A 295 31.70 -12.01 -13.24
C LEU A 295 30.75 -11.09 -12.44
N ALA A 296 30.36 -9.95 -12.99
CA ALA A 296 29.41 -9.05 -12.36
C ALA A 296 27.98 -9.64 -12.26
N ALA A 297 27.63 -10.56 -13.15
CA ALA A 297 26.33 -11.26 -13.15
C ALA A 297 26.29 -12.43 -12.15
N LEU A 298 27.44 -13.04 -11.83
CA LEU A 298 27.51 -14.19 -10.92
C LEU A 298 27.15 -13.82 -9.47
N PRO A 299 26.56 -14.75 -8.70
CA PRO A 299 26.26 -14.54 -7.28
C PRO A 299 27.55 -14.51 -6.45
N ARG A 300 27.63 -13.64 -5.43
CA ARG A 300 28.80 -13.48 -4.54
C ARG A 300 28.86 -14.59 -3.48
N GLN A 301 29.22 -15.79 -3.93
CA GLN A 301 29.39 -16.97 -3.07
C GLN A 301 30.48 -17.87 -3.65
N THR A 302 30.88 -18.92 -2.94
CA THR A 302 31.77 -19.93 -3.49
C THR A 302 30.98 -20.85 -4.39
N LEU A 303 31.44 -21.05 -5.62
CA LEU A 303 30.83 -21.95 -6.62
C LEU A 303 31.88 -22.88 -7.22
N THR A 304 31.43 -24.07 -7.63
CA THR A 304 32.24 -24.98 -8.44
C THR A 304 32.26 -24.54 -9.91
N GLY A 305 33.23 -25.01 -10.68
CA GLY A 305 33.28 -24.80 -12.13
C GLY A 305 32.01 -25.27 -12.83
N ALA A 306 31.49 -26.44 -12.44
CA ALA A 306 30.22 -26.94 -12.95
C ALA A 306 29.03 -25.99 -12.69
N GLN A 307 28.95 -25.44 -11.49
CA GLN A 307 27.88 -24.49 -11.13
C GLN A 307 27.99 -23.17 -11.89
N ILE A 308 29.22 -22.67 -12.11
CA ILE A 308 29.45 -21.46 -12.92
C ILE A 308 29.08 -21.70 -14.37
N ALA A 309 29.48 -22.82 -14.96
CA ALA A 309 29.13 -23.18 -16.35
C ALA A 309 27.62 -23.33 -16.52
N GLU A 310 26.95 -24.02 -15.60
CA GLU A 310 25.48 -24.13 -15.57
C GLU A 310 24.80 -22.75 -15.48
N TYR A 311 25.32 -21.87 -14.61
CA TYR A 311 24.82 -20.50 -14.49
C TYR A 311 24.94 -19.72 -15.80
N CYS A 312 26.02 -19.91 -16.52
CA CYS A 312 26.29 -19.31 -17.83
C CYS A 312 25.63 -20.07 -19.01
N GLY A 313 24.83 -21.09 -18.75
CA GLY A 313 24.08 -21.83 -19.78
C GLY A 313 24.97 -22.67 -20.73
N THR A 314 26.10 -23.17 -20.23
CA THR A 314 27.06 -23.99 -20.99
C THR A 314 27.47 -25.22 -20.18
N THR A 315 28.25 -26.12 -20.81
CA THR A 315 28.83 -27.29 -20.15
C THR A 315 30.20 -27.01 -19.60
N CYS A 316 30.53 -27.63 -18.47
CA CYS A 316 31.86 -27.56 -17.88
C CYS A 316 32.73 -28.72 -18.33
N PRO A 317 33.99 -28.51 -18.75
CA PRO A 317 34.96 -29.59 -18.92
C PRO A 317 35.08 -30.40 -17.62
N PRO A 318 35.13 -31.77 -17.70
CA PRO A 318 35.13 -32.60 -16.49
C PRO A 318 36.28 -32.29 -15.51
N GLU A 319 37.43 -31.95 -16.03
CA GLU A 319 38.62 -31.60 -15.24
C GLU A 319 38.51 -30.28 -14.46
N LEU A 320 37.53 -29.41 -14.80
CA LEU A 320 37.27 -28.13 -14.14
C LEU A 320 36.00 -28.17 -13.29
N ALA A 321 35.24 -29.24 -13.36
CA ALA A 321 33.90 -29.31 -12.77
C ALA A 321 33.90 -29.06 -11.25
N ASP A 322 34.82 -29.68 -10.52
CA ASP A 322 34.93 -29.63 -9.07
C ASP A 322 35.82 -28.46 -8.55
N ARG A 323 36.47 -27.71 -9.47
CA ARG A 323 37.30 -26.58 -9.09
C ARG A 323 36.46 -25.50 -8.40
N GLN A 324 36.87 -25.10 -7.18
CA GLN A 324 36.19 -24.09 -6.38
C GLN A 324 36.67 -22.66 -6.72
N PHE A 325 35.69 -21.74 -6.81
CA PHE A 325 35.94 -20.31 -7.04
C PHE A 325 35.22 -19.49 -5.96
N ASP A 326 36.00 -18.70 -5.20
CA ASP A 326 35.41 -17.74 -4.24
C ASP A 326 35.03 -16.43 -4.94
N LEU A 327 33.75 -16.25 -5.20
CA LEU A 327 33.22 -15.05 -5.88
C LEU A 327 32.95 -13.88 -4.91
N LYS A 328 33.25 -14.04 -3.61
CA LYS A 328 33.27 -12.92 -2.65
C LYS A 328 34.57 -12.12 -2.79
N GLN A 329 35.67 -12.83 -3.03
CA GLN A 329 37.01 -12.28 -3.30
C GLN A 329 37.57 -12.93 -4.56
N PRO A 330 37.07 -12.56 -5.76
CA PRO A 330 37.34 -13.28 -6.98
C PRO A 330 38.79 -13.08 -7.45
N ASP A 331 39.49 -14.20 -7.68
CA ASP A 331 40.69 -14.21 -8.49
C ASP A 331 40.28 -14.06 -9.97
N ARG A 332 40.44 -12.84 -10.48
CA ARG A 332 40.01 -12.48 -11.83
C ARG A 332 40.78 -13.21 -12.92
N GLU A 333 42.07 -13.43 -12.73
CA GLU A 333 42.93 -14.10 -13.72
C GLU A 333 42.55 -15.60 -13.84
N ALA A 334 42.42 -16.27 -12.69
CA ALA A 334 41.95 -17.66 -12.66
C ALA A 334 40.59 -17.83 -13.26
N LEU A 335 39.65 -16.90 -13.02
CA LEU A 335 38.31 -16.92 -13.60
C LEU A 335 38.30 -16.63 -15.10
N HIS A 336 39.10 -15.67 -15.58
CA HIS A 336 39.24 -15.41 -17.02
C HIS A 336 39.81 -16.62 -17.75
N THR A 337 40.80 -17.29 -17.15
CA THR A 337 41.37 -18.54 -17.69
C THR A 337 40.32 -19.64 -17.74
N PHE A 338 39.49 -19.75 -16.72
CA PHE A 338 38.37 -20.70 -16.67
C PHE A 338 37.34 -20.39 -17.75
N PHE A 339 36.87 -19.12 -17.87
CA PHE A 339 35.85 -18.75 -18.87
C PHE A 339 36.33 -19.03 -20.32
N ARG A 340 37.62 -18.89 -20.63
CA ARG A 340 38.18 -19.21 -21.95
C ARG A 340 38.06 -20.69 -22.32
N GLN A 341 37.96 -21.57 -21.34
CA GLN A 341 37.86 -23.02 -21.55
C GLN A 341 36.40 -23.50 -21.65
N LEU A 342 35.43 -22.62 -21.35
CA LEU A 342 34.02 -22.97 -21.47
C LEU A 342 33.57 -22.89 -22.93
N PRO A 343 32.78 -23.87 -23.41
CA PRO A 343 32.15 -23.80 -24.74
C PRO A 343 31.25 -22.57 -24.86
N ARG A 344 31.06 -22.08 -26.10
CA ARG A 344 30.09 -21.03 -26.38
C ARG A 344 28.69 -21.51 -25.98
N PRO A 345 27.92 -20.74 -25.19
CA PRO A 345 26.57 -21.14 -24.79
C PRO A 345 25.61 -21.16 -25.98
N ASP A 346 24.88 -22.25 -26.20
CA ASP A 346 23.81 -22.30 -27.20
C ASP A 346 22.67 -21.32 -26.92
N ALA A 347 22.47 -20.99 -25.63
CA ALA A 347 21.45 -20.05 -25.18
C ALA A 347 21.75 -18.58 -25.53
N ALA A 348 22.95 -18.23 -25.98
CA ALA A 348 23.35 -16.84 -26.23
C ALA A 348 22.47 -16.16 -27.31
N ASP A 349 22.21 -16.85 -28.40
CA ASP A 349 21.39 -16.31 -29.50
C ASP A 349 19.91 -16.15 -29.08
N ALA A 350 19.42 -17.02 -28.20
CA ALA A 350 18.07 -16.92 -27.64
C ALA A 350 17.90 -15.70 -26.71
N VAL A 351 18.96 -15.26 -25.99
CA VAL A 351 18.95 -14.00 -25.22
C VAL A 351 18.72 -12.82 -26.13
N THR A 352 19.51 -12.74 -27.22
CA THR A 352 19.41 -11.65 -28.19
C THR A 352 18.05 -11.64 -28.90
N ALA A 353 17.58 -12.80 -29.32
CA ALA A 353 16.25 -12.94 -29.95
C ALA A 353 15.12 -12.52 -29.00
N TYR A 354 15.19 -12.91 -27.72
CA TYR A 354 14.23 -12.49 -26.71
C TYR A 354 14.17 -10.95 -26.57
N LEU A 355 15.34 -10.31 -26.36
CA LEU A 355 15.41 -8.87 -26.17
C LEU A 355 14.93 -8.11 -27.41
N SER A 356 15.31 -8.56 -28.60
CA SER A 356 14.84 -7.94 -29.86
C SER A 356 13.33 -8.01 -30.01
N ALA A 357 12.70 -9.12 -29.62
CA ALA A 357 11.25 -9.31 -29.67
C ALA A 357 10.49 -8.38 -28.69
N GLN A 358 11.15 -7.86 -27.64
CA GLN A 358 10.51 -6.94 -26.69
C GLN A 358 10.32 -5.53 -27.25
N GLY A 359 11.02 -5.15 -28.31
CA GLY A 359 10.90 -3.84 -28.96
C GLY A 359 11.39 -2.67 -28.08
N ILE A 360 12.37 -2.93 -27.21
CA ILE A 360 12.97 -1.92 -26.30
C ILE A 360 13.75 -0.90 -27.14
N ARG A 361 13.63 0.38 -26.79
CA ARG A 361 14.28 1.50 -27.48
C ARG A 361 15.15 2.31 -26.51
N SER A 362 16.09 3.06 -27.07
CA SER A 362 16.88 4.02 -26.28
C SER A 362 15.97 5.01 -25.56
N GLY A 363 16.22 5.22 -24.27
CA GLY A 363 15.46 6.13 -23.43
C GLY A 363 14.16 5.55 -22.83
N ASP A 364 13.79 4.31 -23.17
CA ASP A 364 12.66 3.64 -22.51
C ASP A 364 12.91 3.49 -21.01
N PHE A 365 11.82 3.45 -20.25
CA PHE A 365 11.87 3.33 -18.80
C PHE A 365 11.96 1.88 -18.37
N LEU A 366 12.91 1.61 -17.48
CA LEU A 366 13.09 0.32 -16.82
C LEU A 366 12.65 0.41 -15.35
N VAL A 367 11.55 -0.25 -15.01
CA VAL A 367 10.96 -0.21 -13.66
C VAL A 367 11.46 -1.39 -12.85
N ASP A 368 12.09 -1.12 -11.69
CA ASP A 368 12.67 -2.14 -10.81
C ASP A 368 12.40 -1.83 -9.34
N ILE A 369 12.43 -2.84 -8.47
CA ILE A 369 12.36 -2.65 -7.02
C ILE A 369 13.58 -1.89 -6.50
N GLY A 370 14.66 -1.97 -7.23
CA GLY A 370 15.92 -1.29 -6.94
C GLY A 370 16.83 -2.10 -6.03
N SER A 371 18.02 -1.65 -5.99
CA SER A 371 19.16 -1.76 -5.11
C SER A 371 20.37 -1.24 -5.87
N GLY A 372 21.17 -2.05 -6.51
CA GLY A 372 22.39 -1.57 -7.17
C GLY A 372 22.32 -1.42 -8.69
N GLY A 373 21.15 -1.53 -9.34
CA GLY A 373 20.97 -1.31 -10.78
C GLY A 373 21.72 -2.30 -11.70
N THR A 374 22.05 -3.49 -11.20
CA THR A 374 22.85 -4.47 -11.97
C THR A 374 22.12 -4.92 -13.23
N THR A 375 20.80 -5.15 -13.17
CA THR A 375 20.02 -5.60 -14.34
C THR A 375 19.97 -4.54 -15.43
N GLN A 376 19.80 -3.25 -15.07
CA GLN A 376 19.87 -2.14 -16.00
C GLN A 376 21.24 -2.10 -16.71
N LEU A 377 22.33 -2.16 -15.95
CA LEU A 377 23.69 -2.16 -16.50
C LEU A 377 23.91 -3.29 -17.50
N LEU A 378 23.43 -4.51 -17.18
CA LEU A 378 23.56 -5.66 -18.08
C LEU A 378 22.73 -5.48 -19.36
N LEU A 379 21.51 -4.97 -19.23
CA LEU A 379 20.63 -4.71 -20.39
C LEU A 379 21.23 -3.63 -21.31
N GLU A 380 21.70 -2.51 -20.78
CA GLU A 380 22.33 -1.44 -21.58
C GLU A 380 23.56 -1.93 -22.33
N ARG A 381 24.37 -2.80 -21.71
CA ARG A 381 25.53 -3.41 -22.36
C ARG A 381 25.14 -4.35 -23.51
N LEU A 382 24.05 -5.12 -23.38
CA LEU A 382 23.58 -6.00 -24.46
C LEU A 382 22.87 -5.22 -25.57
N LEU A 383 22.08 -4.21 -25.21
CA LEU A 383 21.30 -3.40 -26.14
C LEU A 383 22.14 -2.34 -26.86
N GLN A 384 23.32 -1.97 -26.31
CA GLN A 384 24.22 -0.95 -26.82
C GLN A 384 23.60 0.47 -26.88
N PHE A 385 22.61 0.74 -26.02
CA PHE A 385 22.03 2.07 -25.85
C PHE A 385 21.55 2.27 -24.40
N PRO A 386 21.43 3.53 -23.93
CA PRO A 386 20.99 3.81 -22.57
C PRO A 386 19.49 3.58 -22.37
N LEU A 387 19.14 3.15 -21.16
CA LEU A 387 17.78 3.09 -20.64
C LEU A 387 17.63 4.07 -19.48
N HIS A 388 16.41 4.42 -19.11
CA HIS A 388 16.17 5.27 -17.96
C HIS A 388 15.57 4.44 -16.80
N GLY A 389 16.33 4.27 -15.72
CA GLY A 389 15.89 3.48 -14.56
C GLY A 389 14.87 4.23 -13.69
N LEU A 390 13.75 3.59 -13.38
CA LEU A 390 12.77 4.06 -12.40
C LEU A 390 12.71 3.06 -11.24
N GLN A 391 13.38 3.40 -10.13
CA GLN A 391 13.61 2.48 -9.02
C GLN A 391 12.66 2.77 -7.87
N LEU A 392 12.10 1.72 -7.22
CA LEU A 392 11.34 1.90 -5.98
C LEU A 392 12.26 2.42 -4.86
N SER A 393 13.48 1.87 -4.76
CA SER A 393 14.51 2.31 -3.81
C SER A 393 15.91 2.13 -4.39
N ALA A 394 16.95 2.67 -3.72
CA ALA A 394 18.33 2.53 -4.15
C ALA A 394 19.29 2.33 -2.98
N ASP A 395 20.36 1.58 -3.23
CA ASP A 395 21.56 1.58 -2.39
C ASP A 395 22.68 2.45 -3.01
N ASP A 396 23.80 2.59 -2.28
CA ASP A 396 24.94 3.41 -2.72
C ASP A 396 25.54 2.92 -4.05
N ARG A 397 25.41 1.64 -4.40
CA ARG A 397 25.93 1.06 -5.65
C ARG A 397 25.20 1.62 -6.88
N LEU A 398 23.89 1.90 -6.78
CA LEU A 398 23.15 2.50 -7.88
C LEU A 398 23.76 3.86 -8.25
N ARG A 399 23.97 4.69 -7.24
CA ARG A 399 24.47 6.06 -7.44
C ARG A 399 25.94 6.14 -7.89
N THR A 400 26.73 5.09 -7.66
CA THR A 400 28.09 4.99 -8.22
C THR A 400 28.11 4.51 -9.67
N ARG A 401 27.00 3.91 -10.15
CA ARG A 401 26.92 3.33 -11.51
C ARG A 401 26.21 4.23 -12.51
N PHE A 402 25.23 4.99 -12.04
CA PHE A 402 24.35 5.79 -12.88
C PHE A 402 24.31 7.24 -12.40
N ALA A 403 24.33 8.17 -13.36
CA ALA A 403 24.10 9.57 -13.09
C ALA A 403 22.61 9.83 -12.73
N PRO A 404 22.30 10.91 -12.02
CA PRO A 404 20.92 11.23 -11.61
C PRO A 404 19.91 11.36 -12.76
N ASP A 405 20.38 11.74 -13.95
CA ASP A 405 19.58 11.86 -15.17
C ASP A 405 19.32 10.51 -15.87
N GLN A 406 20.05 9.46 -15.49
CA GLN A 406 19.89 8.10 -16.01
C GLN A 406 18.98 7.21 -15.13
N THR A 407 18.80 7.61 -13.87
CA THR A 407 18.04 6.78 -12.92
C THR A 407 17.41 7.64 -11.84
N GLU A 408 16.10 7.52 -11.68
CA GLU A 408 15.31 8.16 -10.64
C GLU A 408 14.87 7.14 -9.58
N VAL A 409 14.69 7.60 -8.34
CA VAL A 409 14.34 6.77 -7.19
C VAL A 409 13.12 7.35 -6.50
N PHE A 410 12.12 6.50 -6.23
CA PHE A 410 10.88 6.94 -5.60
C PHE A 410 11.01 7.12 -4.08
N LEU A 411 11.56 6.09 -3.38
CA LEU A 411 11.73 6.12 -1.93
C LEU A 411 13.12 6.64 -1.55
N PHE A 412 13.17 7.51 -0.56
CA PHE A 412 14.42 8.02 0.02
C PHE A 412 15.34 8.73 -0.98
N ASP A 413 14.74 9.38 -1.97
CA ASP A 413 15.53 10.11 -2.97
C ASP A 413 16.45 11.17 -2.33
N GLY A 414 17.73 11.17 -2.73
CA GLY A 414 18.76 12.04 -2.15
C GLY A 414 19.15 11.73 -0.70
N LYS A 415 18.58 10.69 -0.06
CA LYS A 415 18.88 10.30 1.32
C LYS A 415 19.16 8.79 1.41
N PRO A 416 20.04 8.34 2.32
CA PRO A 416 20.19 6.90 2.55
C PRO A 416 18.90 6.31 3.09
N ALA A 417 18.49 5.16 2.56
CA ALA A 417 17.34 4.43 3.05
C ALA A 417 17.55 4.00 4.52
N PRO A 418 16.52 4.12 5.37
CA PRO A 418 16.62 3.70 6.77
C PRO A 418 17.03 2.24 6.89
N ARG A 419 17.82 1.90 7.91
CA ARG A 419 18.20 0.50 8.23
C ARG A 419 16.99 -0.42 8.37
N LEU A 420 15.89 0.13 8.86
CA LEU A 420 14.62 -0.60 9.01
C LEU A 420 14.05 -1.03 7.64
N TYR A 421 14.20 -0.21 6.60
CA TYR A 421 13.80 -0.58 5.25
C TYR A 421 14.58 -1.80 4.76
N TRP A 422 15.90 -1.78 4.90
CA TRP A 422 16.76 -2.90 4.50
C TRP A 422 16.51 -4.17 5.30
N ALA A 423 16.08 -4.04 6.57
CA ALA A 423 15.68 -5.18 7.38
C ALA A 423 14.39 -5.87 6.89
N GLY A 424 13.53 -5.13 6.17
CA GLY A 424 12.29 -5.63 5.60
C GLY A 424 12.32 -5.87 4.09
N GLN A 425 13.36 -5.41 3.38
CA GLN A 425 13.41 -5.48 1.91
C GLN A 425 13.19 -6.88 1.34
N PRO A 426 13.80 -7.96 1.85
CA PRO A 426 13.57 -9.31 1.32
C PRO A 426 12.10 -9.74 1.44
N MET A 427 11.41 -9.32 2.49
CA MET A 427 9.97 -9.54 2.64
C MET A 427 9.18 -8.73 1.60
N LEU A 428 9.53 -7.45 1.39
CA LEU A 428 8.87 -6.61 0.39
C LEU A 428 9.00 -7.21 -1.02
N GLU A 429 10.20 -7.61 -1.42
CA GLU A 429 10.47 -8.28 -2.68
C GLU A 429 9.59 -9.52 -2.84
N ARG A 430 9.53 -10.38 -1.82
CA ARG A 430 8.71 -11.61 -1.89
C ARG A 430 7.22 -11.33 -2.03
N LEU A 431 6.70 -10.32 -1.35
CA LEU A 431 5.28 -9.97 -1.38
C LEU A 431 4.85 -9.31 -2.70
N LEU A 432 5.75 -8.63 -3.39
CA LEU A 432 5.50 -7.98 -4.67
C LEU A 432 5.72 -8.91 -5.86
N SER A 433 6.55 -9.94 -5.70
CA SER A 433 6.99 -10.84 -6.77
C SER A 433 5.85 -11.70 -7.30
N GLN A 434 5.93 -12.00 -8.59
CA GLN A 434 5.15 -13.07 -9.20
C GLN A 434 5.45 -14.41 -8.50
N ASP A 435 4.43 -15.24 -8.35
CA ASP A 435 4.58 -16.57 -7.72
C ASP A 435 5.12 -17.62 -8.71
N VAL A 436 6.25 -17.25 -9.33
CA VAL A 436 7.06 -18.11 -10.21
C VAL A 436 8.53 -17.95 -9.82
N GLY A 437 9.34 -18.95 -10.12
CA GLY A 437 10.77 -18.89 -9.86
C GLY A 437 11.52 -17.90 -10.76
N ALA A 438 12.77 -17.63 -10.45
CA ALA A 438 13.63 -16.73 -11.22
C ALA A 438 13.76 -17.18 -12.69
N THR A 439 13.89 -16.23 -13.61
CA THR A 439 14.19 -16.51 -15.02
C THR A 439 15.57 -17.19 -15.14
N LEU A 440 15.60 -18.40 -15.65
CA LEU A 440 16.82 -19.19 -15.80
C LEU A 440 17.49 -18.97 -17.16
N GLY A 441 16.71 -18.65 -18.20
CA GLY A 441 17.20 -18.49 -19.57
C GLY A 441 16.09 -18.60 -20.59
N TYR A 442 16.46 -18.72 -21.84
CA TYR A 442 15.56 -18.75 -22.99
C TYR A 442 15.86 -19.95 -23.89
N CYS A 443 14.83 -20.44 -24.58
CA CYS A 443 14.96 -21.46 -25.62
C CYS A 443 14.30 -20.94 -26.88
N ALA A 444 15.03 -20.98 -27.99
CA ALA A 444 14.44 -20.75 -29.31
C ALA A 444 13.57 -21.96 -29.71
N GLU A 445 12.36 -21.67 -30.18
CA GLU A 445 11.43 -22.66 -30.73
C GLU A 445 11.29 -22.48 -32.24
N LYS A 446 10.72 -23.45 -32.90
CA LYS A 446 10.44 -23.37 -34.35
C LYS A 446 9.54 -22.17 -34.65
N GLY A 447 9.90 -21.38 -35.68
CA GLY A 447 9.14 -20.18 -36.06
C GLY A 447 9.60 -18.88 -35.39
N GLY A 448 10.78 -18.87 -34.74
CA GLY A 448 11.34 -17.64 -34.13
C GLY A 448 10.75 -17.26 -32.78
N ILE A 449 9.89 -18.11 -32.23
CA ILE A 449 9.33 -17.91 -30.89
C ILE A 449 10.40 -18.22 -29.85
N VAL A 450 10.53 -17.36 -28.83
CA VAL A 450 11.44 -17.59 -27.70
C VAL A 450 10.65 -17.89 -26.44
N ARG A 451 10.81 -19.12 -25.93
CA ARG A 451 10.23 -19.52 -24.65
C ARG A 451 11.12 -19.16 -23.49
N VAL A 452 10.56 -18.49 -22.49
CA VAL A 452 11.23 -18.18 -21.23
C VAL A 452 11.20 -19.41 -20.32
N ARG A 453 12.36 -19.78 -19.77
CA ARG A 453 12.49 -20.83 -18.75
C ARG A 453 12.61 -20.18 -17.38
N THR A 454 11.76 -20.62 -16.44
CA THR A 454 11.79 -20.16 -15.04
C THR A 454 12.11 -21.33 -14.11
N ALA A 455 12.69 -21.03 -12.96
CA ALA A 455 12.83 -22.00 -11.88
C ALA A 455 11.44 -22.43 -11.37
N ARG A 456 11.35 -23.64 -10.83
CA ARG A 456 10.12 -24.11 -10.19
C ARG A 456 10.02 -23.47 -8.81
N GLN A 457 8.90 -22.82 -8.52
CA GLN A 457 8.59 -22.25 -7.21
C GLN A 457 7.21 -22.78 -6.78
N PRO A 458 7.06 -23.32 -5.57
CA PRO A 458 5.75 -23.71 -5.06
C PRO A 458 4.86 -22.49 -4.90
N ALA A 459 3.58 -22.61 -5.28
CA ALA A 459 2.58 -21.57 -5.05
C ALA A 459 2.38 -21.34 -3.56
N GLU A 460 2.29 -20.07 -3.15
CA GLU A 460 2.06 -19.66 -1.77
C GLU A 460 0.74 -18.89 -1.66
N PRO A 461 -0.34 -19.55 -1.24
CA PRO A 461 -1.69 -18.94 -1.21
C PRO A 461 -1.77 -17.63 -0.41
N ARG A 462 -0.96 -17.50 0.65
CA ARG A 462 -0.92 -16.27 1.47
C ARG A 462 -0.44 -15.06 0.66
N ILE A 463 0.52 -15.25 -0.23
CA ILE A 463 1.01 -14.18 -1.11
C ILE A 463 -0.08 -13.78 -2.10
N ALA A 464 -0.78 -14.73 -2.70
CA ALA A 464 -1.90 -14.45 -3.60
C ALA A 464 -3.01 -13.63 -2.89
N GLN A 465 -3.33 -13.96 -1.64
CA GLN A 465 -4.28 -13.19 -0.83
C GLN A 465 -3.78 -11.76 -0.57
N ILE A 466 -2.52 -11.59 -0.18
CA ILE A 466 -1.93 -10.27 0.05
C ILE A 466 -1.98 -9.44 -1.24
N GLN A 467 -1.58 -10.00 -2.36
CA GLN A 467 -1.62 -9.33 -3.65
C GLN A 467 -3.05 -8.99 -4.11
N SER A 468 -4.03 -9.87 -3.81
CA SER A 468 -5.46 -9.57 -3.99
C SER A 468 -5.87 -8.30 -3.24
N GLY A 469 -5.45 -8.16 -1.98
CA GLY A 469 -5.68 -6.96 -1.17
C GLY A 469 -5.12 -5.70 -1.80
N VAL A 470 -3.90 -5.77 -2.35
CA VAL A 470 -3.27 -4.63 -3.05
C VAL A 470 -4.06 -4.22 -4.29
N ARG A 471 -4.48 -5.19 -5.11
CA ARG A 471 -5.33 -4.92 -6.31
C ARG A 471 -6.67 -4.30 -5.93
N ARG A 472 -7.30 -4.79 -4.85
CA ARG A 472 -8.55 -4.22 -4.32
C ARG A 472 -8.37 -2.78 -3.85
N PHE A 473 -7.23 -2.45 -3.22
CA PHE A 473 -6.90 -1.07 -2.87
C PHE A 473 -6.80 -0.19 -4.12
N ALA A 474 -6.03 -0.61 -5.11
CA ALA A 474 -5.83 0.15 -6.35
C ALA A 474 -7.16 0.43 -7.07
N ALA A 475 -8.03 -0.56 -7.20
CA ALA A 475 -9.36 -0.41 -7.79
C ALA A 475 -10.23 0.57 -6.99
N ALA A 476 -10.28 0.40 -5.66
CA ALA A 476 -11.05 1.28 -4.78
C ALA A 476 -10.53 2.72 -4.79
N TRP A 477 -9.20 2.92 -4.86
CA TRP A 477 -8.57 4.24 -4.96
C TRP A 477 -8.91 4.93 -6.27
N ARG A 478 -8.80 4.23 -7.40
CA ARG A 478 -9.17 4.73 -8.72
C ARG A 478 -10.63 5.22 -8.76
N ASP A 479 -11.53 4.47 -8.12
CA ASP A 479 -12.98 4.75 -8.15
C ASP A 479 -13.41 5.74 -7.05
N SER A 480 -12.47 6.32 -6.30
CA SER A 480 -12.73 7.26 -5.20
C SER A 480 -12.55 8.73 -5.62
N VAL A 481 -12.95 9.63 -4.74
CA VAL A 481 -12.68 11.08 -4.87
C VAL A 481 -11.20 11.43 -4.77
N LEU A 482 -10.38 10.49 -4.28
CA LEU A 482 -8.93 10.65 -4.15
C LEU A 482 -8.18 10.23 -5.42
N ASN A 483 -8.89 9.79 -6.46
CA ASN A 483 -8.24 9.44 -7.73
C ASN A 483 -7.43 10.63 -8.26
N GLY A 484 -6.17 10.37 -8.62
CA GLY A 484 -5.22 11.41 -9.06
C GLY A 484 -4.56 12.20 -7.93
N GLN A 485 -5.00 12.08 -6.67
CA GLN A 485 -4.29 12.70 -5.55
C GLN A 485 -3.00 11.93 -5.25
N PRO A 486 -1.84 12.59 -5.21
CA PRO A 486 -0.57 11.91 -4.96
C PRO A 486 -0.46 11.49 -3.49
N ILE A 487 -0.07 10.23 -3.26
CA ILE A 487 0.30 9.75 -1.93
C ILE A 487 1.80 10.02 -1.74
N PRO A 488 2.22 10.84 -0.76
CA PRO A 488 3.63 11.14 -0.54
C PRO A 488 4.44 9.87 -0.22
N PRO A 489 5.67 9.69 -0.78
CA PRO A 489 6.48 8.48 -0.59
C PRO A 489 6.66 8.08 0.87
N GLN A 490 6.91 9.04 1.76
CA GLN A 490 7.10 8.82 3.20
C GLN A 490 5.83 8.28 3.88
N ARG A 491 4.66 8.72 3.41
CA ARG A 491 3.35 8.24 3.91
C ARG A 491 3.03 6.86 3.35
N ALA A 492 3.34 6.66 2.07
CA ALA A 492 3.12 5.38 1.40
C ALA A 492 3.89 4.21 2.02
N ILE A 493 5.17 4.43 2.40
CA ILE A 493 6.03 3.38 2.99
C ILE A 493 5.81 3.20 4.50
N ALA A 494 5.24 4.18 5.21
CA ALA A 494 5.13 4.15 6.67
C ALA A 494 4.39 2.92 7.24
N PRO A 495 3.29 2.41 6.64
CA PRO A 495 2.63 1.19 7.11
C PRO A 495 3.55 -0.03 7.02
N PHE A 496 4.33 -0.16 5.95
CA PHE A 496 5.29 -1.24 5.79
C PHE A 496 6.43 -1.16 6.81
N LEU A 497 6.98 0.02 7.06
CA LEU A 497 8.02 0.19 8.08
C LEU A 497 7.51 -0.17 9.49
N ARG A 498 6.28 0.17 9.81
CA ARG A 498 5.64 -0.25 11.07
C ARG A 498 5.50 -1.78 11.17
N LEU A 499 5.08 -2.43 10.09
CA LEU A 499 5.03 -3.89 10.00
C LEU A 499 6.41 -4.52 10.27
N VAL A 500 7.46 -3.97 9.68
CA VAL A 500 8.84 -4.47 9.87
C VAL A 500 9.30 -4.29 11.32
N GLU A 501 9.04 -3.12 11.92
CA GLU A 501 9.53 -2.73 13.25
C GLU A 501 8.76 -3.40 14.39
N SER A 502 7.43 -3.44 14.28
CA SER A 502 6.52 -3.81 15.38
C SER A 502 5.30 -4.58 14.85
N PRO A 503 5.51 -5.80 14.29
CA PRO A 503 4.41 -6.61 13.78
C PRO A 503 3.48 -7.07 14.89
N THR A 504 2.20 -7.21 14.56
CA THR A 504 1.22 -7.89 15.41
C THR A 504 1.43 -9.41 15.39
N ALA A 505 0.87 -10.15 16.37
CA ALA A 505 0.91 -11.61 16.37
C ALA A 505 0.35 -12.20 15.06
N LEU A 506 -0.79 -11.70 14.60
CA LEU A 506 -1.40 -12.12 13.34
C LEU A 506 -0.48 -11.90 12.12
N GLN A 507 0.23 -10.78 12.06
CA GLN A 507 1.18 -10.48 10.99
C GLN A 507 2.41 -11.41 11.04
N LEU A 508 2.88 -11.75 12.25
CA LEU A 508 3.96 -12.73 12.42
C LEU A 508 3.55 -14.12 11.95
N ASP A 509 2.33 -14.56 12.28
CA ASP A 509 1.80 -15.87 11.88
C ASP A 509 1.59 -15.92 10.35
N LEU A 510 1.12 -14.84 9.77
CA LEU A 510 0.87 -14.76 8.33
C LEU A 510 2.17 -14.78 7.51
N LEU A 511 3.22 -14.11 7.96
CA LEU A 511 4.42 -13.83 7.17
C LEU A 511 5.66 -14.64 7.60
N GLY A 512 5.76 -15.04 8.86
CA GLY A 512 7.01 -15.53 9.44
C GLY A 512 7.57 -16.80 8.77
N ASP A 513 6.70 -17.70 8.32
CA ASP A 513 7.09 -18.96 7.68
C ASP A 513 7.25 -18.85 6.14
N LEU A 514 7.02 -17.66 5.56
CA LEU A 514 7.29 -17.43 4.15
C LEU A 514 8.80 -17.54 3.88
N THR A 515 9.13 -18.02 2.69
CA THR A 515 10.52 -18.17 2.25
C THR A 515 10.84 -17.19 1.12
N VAL A 516 12.09 -16.78 1.05
CA VAL A 516 12.67 -15.96 -0.01
C VAL A 516 13.86 -16.65 -0.66
N GLU A 517 14.05 -16.41 -1.95
CA GLU A 517 15.19 -16.90 -2.71
C GLU A 517 16.29 -15.83 -2.78
N ASP A 518 17.44 -16.13 -2.21
CA ASP A 518 18.63 -15.24 -2.21
C ASP A 518 19.90 -16.10 -2.26
N GLY A 519 20.20 -16.68 -3.44
CA GLY A 519 21.28 -17.67 -3.59
C GLY A 519 21.04 -19.00 -2.85
N GLY A 520 19.84 -19.20 -2.33
CA GLY A 520 19.29 -20.32 -1.59
C GLY A 520 17.90 -19.96 -1.10
N THR A 521 17.17 -20.93 -0.53
CA THR A 521 15.84 -20.69 0.06
C THR A 521 15.97 -20.44 1.56
N TYR A 522 15.58 -19.26 2.02
CA TYR A 522 15.68 -18.83 3.41
C TYR A 522 14.33 -18.44 3.98
N PRO A 523 14.01 -18.79 5.24
CA PRO A 523 12.78 -18.33 5.88
C PRO A 523 12.84 -16.84 6.22
N LEU A 524 11.70 -16.17 6.22
CA LEU A 524 11.62 -14.80 6.73
C LEU A 524 11.90 -14.77 8.23
N ALA A 525 11.15 -15.50 9.03
CA ALA A 525 11.23 -15.47 10.49
C ALA A 525 10.68 -16.76 11.11
N ALA A 526 11.28 -17.91 10.82
CA ALA A 526 10.86 -19.24 11.34
C ALA A 526 11.82 -19.78 12.41
N PRO A 527 11.76 -19.27 13.66
CA PRO A 527 12.57 -19.81 14.75
C PRO A 527 12.03 -21.16 15.22
N GLN A 528 12.92 -21.95 15.82
CA GLN A 528 12.54 -23.08 16.67
C GLN A 528 11.96 -22.57 18.00
N HIS A 529 11.36 -23.47 18.77
CA HIS A 529 10.83 -23.13 20.11
C HIS A 529 11.94 -22.58 21.02
N THR A 530 11.62 -21.57 21.85
CA THR A 530 12.58 -20.88 22.73
C THR A 530 13.41 -21.85 23.59
N ALA A 531 12.76 -22.89 24.15
CA ALA A 531 13.44 -23.90 24.96
C ALA A 531 14.52 -24.66 24.17
N HIS A 532 14.34 -24.89 22.89
CA HIS A 532 15.35 -25.51 22.01
C HIS A 532 16.62 -24.68 21.95
N TYR A 533 16.49 -23.35 21.83
CA TYR A 533 17.64 -22.45 21.73
C TYR A 533 18.42 -22.26 23.04
N LEU A 534 17.78 -22.48 24.19
CA LEU A 534 18.49 -22.51 25.48
C LEU A 534 19.50 -23.66 25.56
N ILE A 535 19.15 -24.80 24.94
CA ILE A 535 19.99 -26.01 24.91
C ILE A 535 20.97 -25.95 23.71
N HIS A 536 20.58 -25.32 22.59
CA HIS A 536 21.34 -25.28 21.35
C HIS A 536 21.70 -23.84 20.89
N PRO A 537 22.54 -23.10 21.62
CA PRO A 537 22.83 -21.69 21.31
C PRO A 537 23.55 -21.47 19.96
N ARG A 538 24.30 -22.48 19.48
CA ARG A 538 24.92 -22.42 18.14
C ARG A 538 23.87 -22.48 17.03
N GLN A 539 22.83 -23.29 17.20
CA GLN A 539 21.69 -23.36 16.29
C GLN A 539 20.94 -22.02 16.26
N ALA A 540 20.69 -21.41 17.44
CA ALA A 540 20.04 -20.10 17.52
C ALA A 540 20.79 -19.02 16.69
N ARG A 541 22.11 -19.01 16.77
CA ARG A 541 22.97 -18.08 15.98
C ARG A 541 22.86 -18.34 14.48
N ARG A 542 22.85 -19.62 14.06
CA ARG A 542 22.73 -20.01 12.65
C ARG A 542 21.35 -19.62 12.12
N ASP A 543 20.28 -20.01 12.77
CA ASP A 543 18.92 -19.75 12.34
C ASP A 543 18.63 -18.23 12.30
N PHE A 544 19.13 -17.48 13.29
CA PHE A 544 19.09 -16.02 13.25
C PHE A 544 19.89 -15.44 12.08
N ALA A 545 21.07 -15.99 11.75
CA ALA A 545 21.85 -15.53 10.61
C ALA A 545 21.14 -15.79 9.27
N GLU A 546 20.41 -16.90 9.15
CA GLU A 546 19.67 -17.29 7.94
C GLU A 546 18.34 -16.56 7.79
N ALA A 547 17.64 -16.22 8.88
CA ALA A 547 16.39 -15.49 8.82
C ALA A 547 16.53 -14.17 8.04
N ARG A 548 15.60 -13.87 7.14
CA ARG A 548 15.61 -12.65 6.32
C ARG A 548 14.84 -11.49 6.95
N TRP A 549 14.04 -11.76 7.97
CA TRP A 549 13.36 -10.76 8.79
C TRP A 549 13.76 -10.94 10.28
N LYS A 550 14.92 -10.37 10.65
CA LYS A 550 15.54 -10.53 11.96
C LYS A 550 14.64 -10.10 13.12
N ILE A 551 13.90 -9.00 12.96
CA ILE A 551 13.01 -8.45 13.99
C ILE A 551 11.85 -9.43 14.24
N GLY A 552 11.21 -9.92 13.20
CA GLY A 552 10.17 -10.93 13.30
C GLY A 552 10.67 -12.24 13.90
N PHE A 553 11.88 -12.66 13.54
CA PHE A 553 12.53 -13.83 14.14
C PHE A 553 12.69 -13.68 15.66
N LEU A 554 13.23 -12.54 16.13
CA LEU A 554 13.41 -12.28 17.56
C LEU A 554 12.07 -12.29 18.30
N GLN A 555 11.05 -11.66 17.75
CA GLN A 555 9.74 -11.58 18.38
C GLN A 555 9.02 -12.95 18.45
N ARG A 556 9.20 -13.81 17.44
CA ARG A 556 8.68 -15.19 17.46
C ARG A 556 9.51 -16.12 18.36
N ALA A 557 10.83 -15.96 18.40
CA ALA A 557 11.72 -16.76 19.23
C ALA A 557 11.54 -16.46 20.72
N VAL A 558 11.26 -15.21 21.09
CA VAL A 558 11.09 -14.76 22.48
C VAL A 558 9.80 -13.92 22.53
N PRO A 559 8.62 -14.50 22.76
CA PRO A 559 7.33 -13.81 22.69
C PRO A 559 7.05 -12.95 23.95
N LEU A 560 7.95 -12.02 24.25
CA LEU A 560 7.81 -11.04 25.33
C LEU A 560 7.42 -9.68 24.74
N PRO A 561 6.76 -8.79 25.48
CA PRO A 561 6.38 -7.45 25.02
C PRO A 561 7.57 -6.49 25.02
N LEU A 562 8.61 -6.79 24.23
CA LEU A 562 9.82 -6.00 24.11
C LEU A 562 9.83 -5.20 22.80
N PRO A 563 10.46 -4.01 22.75
CA PRO A 563 10.59 -3.20 21.53
C PRO A 563 11.69 -3.75 20.60
N TYR A 564 11.47 -4.94 20.03
CA TYR A 564 12.48 -5.68 19.24
C TYR A 564 13.07 -4.87 18.09
N GLY A 565 12.27 -4.08 17.38
CA GLY A 565 12.76 -3.20 16.32
C GLY A 565 13.79 -2.20 16.83
N LYS A 566 13.48 -1.52 17.94
CA LYS A 566 14.42 -0.57 18.57
C LYS A 566 15.69 -1.25 19.08
N LEU A 567 15.56 -2.44 19.68
CA LEU A 567 16.71 -3.23 20.14
C LEU A 567 17.61 -3.65 18.98
N TYR A 568 17.02 -4.20 17.92
CA TYR A 568 17.76 -4.60 16.72
C TYR A 568 18.53 -3.44 16.07
N LEU A 569 17.91 -2.27 15.96
CA LEU A 569 18.53 -1.08 15.38
C LEU A 569 19.69 -0.53 16.24
N LYS A 570 19.64 -0.72 17.57
CA LYS A 570 20.74 -0.34 18.49
C LYS A 570 21.91 -1.33 18.43
N LEU A 571 21.65 -2.62 18.29
CA LEU A 571 22.71 -3.65 18.25
C LEU A 571 23.52 -3.62 16.95
N LYS A 572 23.00 -3.02 15.89
CA LYS A 572 23.71 -2.85 14.61
C LYS A 572 24.46 -1.50 14.48
N LYS A 573 24.52 -0.70 15.54
CA LYS A 573 25.43 0.43 15.59
C LYS A 573 26.85 -0.07 15.80
#